data_a0dd0fa143f79557e0ad2d9ba3fe6c30
#
_entry.id   a0dd0fa143f79557e0ad2d9ba3fe6c30
#
_cell.length_a   1.000
_cell.length_b   1.000
_cell.length_c   1.000
_cell.angle_alpha   90.00
_cell.angle_beta   90.00
_cell.angle_gamma   90.00
#
_symmetry.space_group_name_H-M   'P 1'
#
loop_
_entity.id
_entity.type
_entity.pdbx_description
1 polymer ?
#
loop_
_entity_poly.entity_id
_entity_poly.type
_entity_poly.pdbx_seq_one_letter_code
_entity_poly.pdbx_strand_id
1 'polypeptide(L)'
;MWKKQIMYLKMFLIVVISILIFVLLFGKENLFIGLAAVITVTTMFGEDYTINPIHHTLYFIGVELFVGLGAYFAGLNPILGAIMTLIVSFFIYFAFTYDTKPTKALGFIQLYLFLLYEPVTTSELPKRVFALILGGIVIMTLYYTLARYNFNNIFNK
;
A
#
# COMPACT_ATOMS: atom_id res chain seq x y z
N MET A 1 18.27 -22.83 9.36
CA MET A 1 17.65 -21.97 10.37
C MET A 1 18.07 -20.51 10.23
N TRP A 2 19.33 -20.18 10.18
CA TRP A 2 19.88 -18.81 10.06
C TRP A 2 19.37 -18.01 8.83
N LYS A 3 19.25 -18.61 7.64
CA LYS A 3 18.78 -17.91 6.42
C LYS A 3 17.36 -17.35 6.56
N LYS A 4 16.47 -18.07 7.25
CA LYS A 4 15.10 -17.61 7.50
C LYS A 4 15.07 -16.43 8.48
N GLN A 5 15.89 -16.47 9.53
CA GLN A 5 15.98 -15.38 10.51
C GLN A 5 16.50 -14.08 9.87
N ILE A 6 17.53 -14.17 9.02
CA ILE A 6 18.05 -13.03 8.28
C ILE A 6 16.99 -12.43 7.34
N MET A 7 16.17 -13.28 6.71
CA MET A 7 15.07 -12.81 5.86
C MET A 7 14.03 -12.03 6.66
N TYR A 8 13.59 -12.53 7.82
CA TYR A 8 12.65 -11.82 8.68
C TYR A 8 13.22 -10.51 9.21
N LEU A 9 14.51 -10.48 9.57
CA LEU A 9 15.17 -9.24 9.99
C LEU A 9 15.19 -8.19 8.88
N LYS A 10 15.48 -8.60 7.64
CA LYS A 10 15.45 -7.69 6.49
C LYS A 10 14.04 -7.14 6.23
N MET A 11 13.02 -7.99 6.29
CA MET A 11 11.63 -7.55 6.14
C MET A 11 11.24 -6.57 7.24
N PHE A 12 11.60 -6.85 8.49
CA PHE A 12 11.36 -5.94 9.61
C PHE A 12 12.04 -4.58 9.39
N LEU A 13 13.30 -4.57 8.96
CA LEU A 13 14.02 -3.32 8.66
C LEU A 13 13.35 -2.52 7.53
N ILE A 14 12.87 -3.19 6.48
CA ILE A 14 12.14 -2.53 5.39
C ILE A 14 10.86 -1.85 5.93
N VAL A 15 10.11 -2.53 6.78
CA VAL A 15 8.90 -1.96 7.43
C VAL A 15 9.27 -0.72 8.22
N VAL A 16 10.27 -0.82 9.11
CA VAL A 16 10.70 0.30 9.95
C VAL A 16 11.17 1.49 9.12
N ILE A 17 12.01 1.24 8.10
CA ILE A 17 12.51 2.30 7.20
C ILE A 17 11.35 2.96 6.43
N SER A 18 10.41 2.18 5.90
CA SER A 18 9.23 2.74 5.21
C SER A 18 8.43 3.65 6.14
N ILE A 19 8.10 3.19 7.33
CA ILE A 19 7.37 3.98 8.33
C ILE A 19 8.13 5.28 8.65
N LEU A 20 9.44 5.20 8.92
CA LEU A 20 10.25 6.37 9.24
C LEU A 20 10.26 7.39 8.10
N ILE A 21 10.39 6.95 6.86
CA ILE A 21 10.35 7.84 5.68
C ILE A 21 9.02 8.60 5.64
N PHE A 22 7.89 7.91 5.79
CA PHE A 22 6.57 8.54 5.74
C PHE A 22 6.35 9.50 6.92
N VAL A 23 6.77 9.14 8.13
CA VAL A 23 6.67 10.02 9.30
C VAL A 23 7.54 11.27 9.14
N LEU A 24 8.76 11.14 8.65
CA LEU A 24 9.68 12.27 8.46
C LEU A 24 9.23 13.22 7.35
N LEU A 25 8.71 12.69 6.24
CA LEU A 25 8.30 13.50 5.09
C LEU A 25 6.89 14.08 5.24
N PHE A 26 5.97 13.30 5.79
CA PHE A 26 4.54 13.62 5.75
C PHE A 26 3.87 13.73 7.13
N GLY A 27 4.60 13.47 8.20
CA GLY A 27 4.08 13.52 9.57
C GLY A 27 3.45 12.21 10.03
N LYS A 28 3.11 12.19 11.33
CA LYS A 28 2.61 10.98 12.02
C LYS A 28 1.29 10.46 11.43
N GLU A 29 0.45 11.35 10.93
CA GLU A 29 -0.86 11.06 10.34
C GLU A 29 -0.76 10.19 9.08
N ASN A 30 0.43 10.12 8.47
CA ASN A 30 0.68 9.39 7.23
C ASN A 30 1.58 8.15 7.41
N LEU A 31 1.93 7.80 8.63
CA LEU A 31 2.75 6.63 8.98
C LEU A 31 2.15 5.33 8.44
N PHE A 32 0.83 5.20 8.49
CA PHE A 32 0.12 4.00 8.07
C PHE A 32 0.18 3.75 6.55
N ILE A 33 0.43 4.79 5.75
CA ILE A 33 0.63 4.63 4.30
C ILE A 33 1.92 3.83 4.05
N GLY A 34 3.01 4.15 4.74
CA GLY A 34 4.26 3.40 4.66
C GLY A 34 4.13 1.95 5.13
N LEU A 35 3.36 1.71 6.19
CA LEU A 35 3.07 0.37 6.67
C LEU A 35 2.24 -0.44 5.66
N ALA A 36 1.16 0.15 5.14
CA ALA A 36 0.28 -0.49 4.16
C ALA A 36 1.01 -0.79 2.86
N ALA A 37 1.92 0.07 2.40
CA ALA A 37 2.74 -0.18 1.22
C ALA A 37 3.56 -1.48 1.36
N VAL A 38 4.19 -1.73 2.51
CA VAL A 38 4.95 -2.97 2.75
C VAL A 38 4.02 -4.19 2.79
N ILE A 39 2.86 -4.07 3.44
CA ILE A 39 1.86 -5.16 3.48
C ILE A 39 1.39 -5.48 2.06
N THR A 40 1.07 -4.47 1.26
CA THR A 40 0.66 -4.66 -0.14
C THR A 40 1.73 -5.41 -0.93
N VAL A 41 3.01 -5.02 -0.82
CA VAL A 41 4.10 -5.73 -1.49
C VAL A 41 4.16 -7.21 -1.08
N THR A 42 3.97 -7.53 0.20
CA THR A 42 3.98 -8.94 0.65
C THR A 42 2.85 -9.77 0.07
N THR A 43 1.70 -9.17 -0.21
CA THR A 43 0.55 -9.83 -0.83
C THR A 43 0.70 -10.00 -2.35
N MET A 44 1.61 -9.24 -2.97
CA MET A 44 1.89 -9.29 -4.42
C MET A 44 2.87 -10.40 -4.82
N PHE A 45 3.55 -11.04 -3.87
CA PHE A 45 4.48 -12.12 -4.17
C PHE A 45 3.77 -13.31 -4.86
N GLY A 46 4.36 -13.75 -5.97
CA GLY A 46 3.84 -14.85 -6.79
C GLY A 46 3.15 -14.40 -8.08
N GLU A 47 3.16 -13.11 -8.39
CA GLU A 47 2.76 -12.55 -9.67
C GLU A 47 3.87 -11.71 -10.28
N ASP A 48 3.88 -11.60 -11.61
CA ASP A 48 4.92 -10.88 -12.33
C ASP A 48 4.43 -9.49 -12.75
N TYR A 49 4.80 -8.49 -11.94
CA TYR A 49 4.58 -7.07 -12.26
C TYR A 49 5.78 -6.43 -12.97
N THR A 50 6.74 -7.22 -13.42
CA THR A 50 7.91 -6.69 -14.16
C THR A 50 7.58 -6.30 -15.59
N ILE A 51 6.46 -6.84 -16.12
CA ILE A 51 5.93 -6.47 -17.42
C ILE A 51 5.17 -5.15 -17.29
N ASN A 52 5.58 -4.11 -18.03
CA ASN A 52 4.98 -2.77 -18.00
C ASN A 52 4.97 -2.09 -16.60
N PRO A 53 6.13 -1.88 -15.98
CA PRO A 53 6.23 -1.37 -14.62
C PRO A 53 5.58 0.00 -14.41
N ILE A 54 5.64 0.89 -15.40
CA ILE A 54 5.05 2.22 -15.33
C ILE A 54 3.52 2.12 -15.23
N HIS A 55 2.91 1.26 -16.02
CA HIS A 55 1.46 1.04 -15.97
C HIS A 55 1.02 0.55 -14.59
N HIS A 56 1.73 -0.43 -14.03
CA HIS A 56 1.42 -0.94 -12.69
C HIS A 56 1.65 0.11 -11.60
N THR A 57 2.70 0.92 -11.70
CA THR A 57 2.93 2.03 -10.75
C THR A 57 1.76 3.03 -10.78
N LEU A 58 1.33 3.46 -11.97
CA LEU A 58 0.19 4.36 -12.12
C LEU A 58 -1.11 3.74 -11.60
N TYR A 59 -1.31 2.44 -11.84
CA TYR A 59 -2.46 1.70 -11.31
C TYR A 59 -2.49 1.72 -9.77
N PHE A 60 -1.38 1.41 -9.10
CA PHE A 60 -1.30 1.43 -7.64
C PHE A 60 -1.47 2.83 -7.07
N ILE A 61 -0.85 3.85 -7.68
CA ILE A 61 -1.09 5.25 -7.30
C ILE A 61 -2.58 5.59 -7.41
N GLY A 62 -3.24 5.20 -8.51
CA GLY A 62 -4.67 5.43 -8.71
C GLY A 62 -5.54 4.78 -7.65
N VAL A 63 -5.23 3.52 -7.28
CA VAL A 63 -5.95 2.80 -6.22
C VAL A 63 -5.72 3.46 -4.86
N GLU A 64 -4.48 3.81 -4.52
CA GLU A 64 -4.17 4.49 -3.24
C GLU A 64 -4.86 5.85 -3.13
N LEU A 65 -4.88 6.63 -4.20
CA LEU A 65 -5.59 7.91 -4.24
C LEU A 65 -7.10 7.72 -4.07
N PHE A 66 -7.68 6.75 -4.74
CA PHE A 66 -9.11 6.43 -4.60
C PHE A 66 -9.45 6.03 -3.16
N VAL A 67 -8.66 5.16 -2.56
CA VAL A 67 -8.80 4.73 -1.17
C VAL A 67 -8.64 5.90 -0.21
N GLY A 68 -7.63 6.74 -0.40
CA GLY A 68 -7.34 7.88 0.46
C GLY A 68 -8.40 8.98 0.38
N LEU A 69 -8.88 9.30 -0.81
CA LEU A 69 -9.99 10.24 -1.00
C LEU A 69 -11.29 9.67 -0.42
N GLY A 70 -11.55 8.37 -0.61
CA GLY A 70 -12.68 7.68 -0.02
C GLY A 70 -12.67 7.74 1.50
N ALA A 71 -11.51 7.55 2.14
CA ALA A 71 -11.36 7.68 3.58
C ALA A 71 -11.55 9.12 4.07
N TYR A 72 -11.06 10.12 3.32
CA TYR A 72 -11.29 11.52 3.62
C TYR A 72 -12.79 11.87 3.62
N PHE A 73 -13.51 11.51 2.56
CA PHE A 73 -14.96 11.76 2.48
C PHE A 73 -15.73 10.98 3.55
N ALA A 74 -15.30 9.76 3.86
CA ALA A 74 -15.91 8.95 4.93
C ALA A 74 -15.77 9.61 6.32
N GLY A 75 -14.70 10.33 6.55
CA GLY A 75 -14.45 11.06 7.80
C GLY A 75 -15.32 12.31 7.99
N LEU A 76 -16.00 12.84 6.95
CA LEU A 76 -16.77 14.07 7.04
C LEU A 76 -18.06 13.93 7.85
N ASN A 77 -18.77 12.80 7.74
CA ASN A 77 -19.93 12.49 8.56
C ASN A 77 -20.24 10.97 8.54
N PRO A 78 -20.96 10.43 9.53
CA PRO A 78 -21.23 8.99 9.65
C PRO A 78 -22.02 8.38 8.48
N ILE A 79 -22.97 9.10 7.89
CA ILE A 79 -23.78 8.61 6.77
C ILE A 79 -22.91 8.46 5.53
N LEU A 80 -22.13 9.50 5.23
CA LEU A 80 -21.16 9.48 4.12
C LEU A 80 -20.11 8.41 4.36
N GLY A 81 -19.69 8.22 5.63
CA GLY A 81 -18.78 7.16 6.05
C GLY A 81 -19.27 5.77 5.68
N ALA A 82 -20.53 5.45 5.97
CA ALA A 82 -21.14 4.17 5.61
C ALA A 82 -21.18 3.97 4.09
N ILE A 83 -21.61 4.99 3.33
CA ILE A 83 -21.70 4.94 1.87
C ILE A 83 -20.30 4.76 1.25
N MET A 84 -19.33 5.58 1.67
CA MET A 84 -17.97 5.51 1.13
C MET A 84 -17.28 4.20 1.48
N THR A 85 -17.51 3.63 2.66
CA THR A 85 -16.99 2.32 3.04
C THR A 85 -17.50 1.23 2.12
N LEU A 86 -18.78 1.24 1.77
CA LEU A 86 -19.34 0.28 0.80
C LEU A 86 -18.72 0.46 -0.58
N ILE A 87 -18.64 1.70 -1.08
CA ILE A 87 -18.10 2.00 -2.41
C ILE A 87 -16.61 1.59 -2.49
N VAL A 88 -15.81 2.01 -1.53
CA VAL A 88 -14.37 1.74 -1.53
C VAL A 88 -14.09 0.24 -1.37
N SER A 89 -14.77 -0.43 -0.44
CA SER A 89 -14.60 -1.87 -0.24
C SER A 89 -15.02 -2.67 -1.47
N PHE A 90 -16.15 -2.32 -2.10
CA PHE A 90 -16.61 -2.95 -3.33
C PHE A 90 -15.60 -2.73 -4.48
N PHE A 91 -15.13 -1.49 -4.65
CA PHE A 91 -14.16 -1.16 -5.69
C PHE A 91 -12.84 -1.92 -5.51
N ILE A 92 -12.27 -1.94 -4.29
CA ILE A 92 -11.03 -2.66 -4.02
C ILE A 92 -11.22 -4.16 -4.30
N TYR A 93 -12.31 -4.74 -3.78
CA TYR A 93 -12.59 -6.16 -3.99
C TYR A 93 -12.76 -6.47 -5.47
N PHE A 94 -13.57 -5.69 -6.20
CA PHE A 94 -13.80 -5.87 -7.61
C PHE A 94 -12.50 -5.73 -8.43
N ALA A 95 -11.72 -4.68 -8.19
CA ALA A 95 -10.48 -4.41 -8.91
C ALA A 95 -9.44 -5.53 -8.78
N PHE A 96 -9.38 -6.20 -7.62
CA PHE A 96 -8.37 -7.23 -7.36
C PHE A 96 -8.88 -8.67 -7.47
N THR A 97 -10.20 -8.90 -7.38
CA THR A 97 -10.76 -10.26 -7.49
C THR A 97 -10.90 -10.69 -8.94
N TYR A 98 -11.16 -9.74 -9.84
CA TYR A 98 -11.34 -10.04 -11.25
C TYR A 98 -10.06 -10.59 -11.90
N ASP A 99 -8.90 -10.23 -11.38
CA ASP A 99 -7.63 -10.51 -12.05
C ASP A 99 -6.84 -11.68 -11.45
N THR A 100 -7.04 -12.17 -10.21
CA THR A 100 -6.33 -13.38 -9.82
C THR A 100 -6.37 -13.84 -8.34
N LYS A 101 -6.29 -12.96 -7.35
CA LYS A 101 -6.23 -13.43 -5.94
C LYS A 101 -6.78 -12.39 -4.97
N PRO A 102 -7.80 -12.75 -4.18
CA PRO A 102 -8.40 -11.84 -3.19
C PRO A 102 -7.40 -11.34 -2.12
N THR A 103 -6.26 -12.02 -1.95
CA THR A 103 -5.22 -11.61 -1.01
C THR A 103 -4.60 -10.25 -1.32
N LYS A 104 -4.58 -9.81 -2.58
CA LYS A 104 -4.05 -8.50 -2.97
C LYS A 104 -4.90 -7.33 -2.45
N ALA A 105 -6.21 -7.55 -2.35
CA ALA A 105 -7.12 -6.56 -1.81
C ALA A 105 -6.82 -6.21 -0.34
N LEU A 106 -6.22 -7.15 0.42
CA LEU A 106 -5.97 -6.98 1.86
C LEU A 106 -5.12 -5.75 2.18
N GLY A 107 -4.06 -5.50 1.43
CA GLY A 107 -3.19 -4.34 1.66
C GLY A 107 -3.94 -3.01 1.52
N PHE A 108 -4.79 -2.88 0.50
CA PHE A 108 -5.57 -1.66 0.26
C PHE A 108 -6.77 -1.54 1.21
N ILE A 109 -7.38 -2.64 1.62
CA ILE A 109 -8.43 -2.64 2.66
C ILE A 109 -7.83 -2.18 3.99
N GLN A 110 -6.64 -2.67 4.35
CA GLN A 110 -5.95 -2.23 5.56
C GLN A 110 -5.55 -0.75 5.47
N LEU A 111 -5.06 -0.29 4.32
CA LEU A 111 -4.80 1.13 4.09
C LEU A 111 -6.06 1.96 4.34
N TYR A 112 -7.20 1.57 3.77
CA TYR A 112 -8.47 2.27 3.99
C TYR A 112 -8.85 2.37 5.47
N LEU A 113 -8.77 1.25 6.21
CA LEU A 113 -9.08 1.22 7.63
C LEU A 113 -8.13 2.10 8.46
N PHE A 114 -6.84 2.10 8.14
CA PHE A 114 -5.86 2.96 8.80
C PHE A 114 -6.12 4.45 8.53
N LEU A 115 -6.51 4.79 7.31
CA LEU A 115 -6.82 6.17 6.95
C LEU A 115 -8.13 6.67 7.57
N LEU A 116 -9.09 5.78 7.83
CA LEU A 116 -10.30 6.08 8.62
C LEU A 116 -9.98 6.31 10.10
N TYR A 117 -9.00 5.58 10.64
CA TYR A 117 -8.57 5.73 12.03
C TYR A 117 -7.83 7.06 12.25
N GLU A 118 -7.09 7.53 11.26
CA GLU A 118 -6.34 8.80 11.28
C GLU A 118 -6.92 9.79 10.25
N PRO A 119 -8.10 10.35 10.52
CA PRO A 119 -8.73 11.31 9.60
C PRO A 119 -7.88 12.58 9.52
N VAL A 120 -7.82 13.16 8.33
CA VAL A 120 -7.11 14.43 8.10
C VAL A 120 -8.08 15.56 7.82
N THR A 121 -7.66 16.79 8.19
CA THR A 121 -8.39 17.99 7.88
C THR A 121 -8.21 18.39 6.40
N THR A 122 -9.04 19.29 5.90
CA THR A 122 -8.93 19.81 4.52
C THR A 122 -7.58 20.47 4.26
N SER A 123 -6.98 21.09 5.27
CA SER A 123 -5.65 21.72 5.15
C SER A 123 -4.50 20.71 5.02
N GLU A 124 -4.69 19.49 5.54
CA GLU A 124 -3.70 18.40 5.50
C GLU A 124 -3.89 17.47 4.29
N LEU A 125 -5.05 17.58 3.62
CA LEU A 125 -5.38 16.74 2.47
C LEU A 125 -4.31 16.75 1.36
N PRO A 126 -3.76 17.90 0.94
CA PRO A 126 -2.70 17.89 -0.08
C PRO A 126 -1.49 17.06 0.33
N LYS A 127 -1.08 17.16 1.59
CA LYS A 127 0.05 16.40 2.15
C LYS A 127 -0.24 14.90 2.13
N ARG A 128 -1.49 14.50 2.47
CA ARG A 128 -1.96 13.12 2.37
C ARG A 128 -1.94 12.61 0.93
N VAL A 129 -2.39 13.40 -0.03
CA VAL A 129 -2.36 13.05 -1.46
C VAL A 129 -0.93 12.80 -1.95
N PHE A 130 0.03 13.66 -1.60
CA PHE A 130 1.44 13.42 -1.93
C PHE A 130 1.99 12.15 -1.26
N ALA A 131 1.61 11.88 -0.01
CA ALA A 131 2.01 10.65 0.68
C ALA A 131 1.47 9.40 -0.01
N LEU A 132 0.23 9.41 -0.50
CA LEU A 132 -0.37 8.30 -1.25
C LEU A 132 0.31 8.09 -2.61
N ILE A 133 0.64 9.15 -3.33
CA ILE A 133 1.42 9.04 -4.58
C ILE A 133 2.77 8.39 -4.31
N LEU A 134 3.46 8.82 -3.26
CA LEU A 134 4.72 8.20 -2.85
C LEU A 134 4.52 6.73 -2.42
N GLY A 135 3.41 6.41 -1.76
CA GLY A 135 3.03 5.05 -1.38
C GLY A 135 3.01 4.11 -2.57
N GLY A 136 2.29 4.47 -3.63
CA GLY A 136 2.23 3.69 -4.86
C GLY A 136 3.60 3.51 -5.55
N ILE A 137 4.47 4.53 -5.52
CA ILE A 137 5.84 4.42 -6.02
C ILE A 137 6.66 3.47 -5.15
N VAL A 138 6.54 3.57 -3.82
CA VAL A 138 7.24 2.72 -2.85
C VAL A 138 6.84 1.26 -3.00
N ILE A 139 5.55 0.96 -3.21
CA ILE A 139 5.07 -0.41 -3.47
C ILE A 139 5.84 -1.03 -4.64
N MET A 140 5.89 -0.35 -5.77
CA MET A 140 6.57 -0.89 -6.96
C MET A 140 8.08 -0.98 -6.77
N THR A 141 8.69 0.02 -6.15
CA THR A 141 10.15 0.03 -5.87
C THR A 141 10.54 -1.13 -4.95
N LEU A 142 9.78 -1.36 -3.87
CA LEU A 142 10.00 -2.47 -2.96
C LEU A 142 9.75 -3.81 -3.65
N TYR A 143 8.68 -3.93 -4.44
CA TYR A 143 8.39 -5.14 -5.19
C TYR A 143 9.56 -5.49 -6.12
N TYR A 144 10.05 -4.55 -6.93
CA TYR A 144 11.20 -4.77 -7.81
C TYR A 144 12.45 -5.19 -7.07
N THR A 145 12.76 -4.51 -5.97
CA THR A 145 13.95 -4.81 -5.17
C THR A 145 13.89 -6.22 -4.58
N LEU A 146 12.73 -6.59 -4.06
CA LEU A 146 12.52 -7.90 -3.43
C LEU A 146 12.38 -9.04 -4.46
N ALA A 147 11.69 -8.79 -5.59
CA ALA A 147 11.57 -9.77 -6.67
C ALA A 147 12.94 -10.09 -7.29
N ARG A 148 13.75 -9.07 -7.57
CA ARG A 148 15.12 -9.25 -8.11
C ARG A 148 16.01 -10.08 -7.17
N TYR A 149 15.86 -9.87 -5.87
CA TYR A 149 16.60 -10.64 -4.86
C TYR A 149 16.15 -12.11 -4.80
N ASN A 150 14.86 -12.40 -4.92
CA ASN A 150 14.33 -13.76 -4.94
C ASN A 150 14.67 -14.51 -6.23
N PHE A 151 14.61 -13.85 -7.39
CA PHE A 151 15.00 -14.47 -8.66
C PHE A 151 16.47 -14.90 -8.65
N ASN A 152 17.39 -14.07 -8.16
CA ASN A 152 18.81 -14.42 -8.07
C ASN A 152 19.08 -15.61 -7.12
N ASN A 153 18.24 -15.82 -6.09
CA ASN A 153 18.38 -16.96 -5.16
C ASN A 153 17.76 -18.27 -5.67
N ILE A 154 16.83 -18.20 -6.63
CA ILE A 154 16.18 -19.39 -7.21
C ILE A 154 17.00 -19.93 -8.38
N PHE A 155 17.64 -19.08 -9.17
CA PHE A 155 18.45 -19.49 -10.34
C PHE A 155 19.91 -19.83 -10.03
N ASN A 156 20.40 -19.50 -8.83
CA ASN A 156 21.74 -19.88 -8.38
C ASN A 156 21.77 -21.14 -7.48
N LYS A 157 20.76 -21.98 -7.56
CA LYS A 157 20.74 -23.34 -7.04
C LYS A 157 20.62 -24.32 -8.20
#